data_5c56bf4956b74ccceb8344a1c24a2e45
#
_entry.id   5c56bf4956b74ccceb8344a1c24a2e45
#
_cell.length_a   1.000
_cell.length_b   1.000
_cell.length_c   1.000
_cell.angle_alpha   90.00
_cell.angle_beta   90.00
_cell.angle_gamma   90.00
#
_symmetry.space_group_name_H-M   'P 1'
#
loop_
_entity.id
_entity.type
_entity.pdbx_description
1 polymer ?
#
loop_
_entity_poly.entity_id
_entity_poly.type
_entity_poly.pdbx_seq_one_letter_code
_entity_poly.pdbx_strand_id
1 'polypeptide(L)'
;MFSGVILNMDKKVKFKTASNKEYTLLWENPPYDDADGLCWSPEYKKPKIMIRPNLLPRRKLSVTIEEVVHAFWFDKAETEVRKFSATLSKILYQYGWRLNK
;
A
#
# COMPACT_ATOMS: atom_id res chain seq x y z
N MET A 1 -12.67 9.79 -22.07
CA MET A 1 -12.33 9.27 -21.67
C MET A 1 -12.39 8.53 -20.75
N PHE A 2 -12.72 7.89 -20.22
CA PHE A 2 -12.57 7.20 -19.32
C PHE A 2 -11.61 6.46 -19.11
N SER A 3 -11.08 6.53 -19.44
CA SER A 3 -9.77 5.93 -19.46
C SER A 3 -8.97 6.22 -18.19
N GLY A 4 -9.31 7.28 -17.50
CA GLY A 4 -8.69 7.56 -16.20
C GLY A 4 -8.87 6.42 -15.21
N VAL A 5 -9.97 5.72 -15.32
CA VAL A 5 -10.24 4.59 -14.43
C VAL A 5 -9.20 3.49 -14.62
N ILE A 6 -8.92 3.15 -15.88
CA ILE A 6 -7.96 2.10 -16.18
C ILE A 6 -6.56 2.50 -15.75
N LEU A 7 -6.21 3.76 -16.02
CA LEU A 7 -4.87 4.25 -15.69
C LEU A 7 -4.59 4.20 -14.19
N ASN A 8 -5.62 4.48 -13.37
CA ASN A 8 -5.44 4.43 -11.92
C ASN A 8 -5.10 3.01 -11.44
N MET A 9 -5.67 2.00 -12.08
CA MET A 9 -5.41 0.61 -11.69
C MET A 9 -4.00 0.17 -12.04
N ASP A 10 -3.42 0.73 -13.10
CA ASP A 10 -2.11 0.32 -13.58
C ASP A 10 -1.00 1.25 -13.12
N LYS A 11 -1.34 2.29 -12.39
CA LYS A 11 -0.38 3.32 -12.05
C LYS A 11 0.60 2.84 -10.99
N LYS A 12 1.88 3.05 -11.26
CA LYS A 12 2.94 2.86 -10.27
C LYS A 12 3.15 4.17 -9.55
N VAL A 13 3.37 4.10 -8.25
CA VAL A 13 3.63 5.28 -7.45
C VAL A 13 5.01 5.13 -6.82
N LYS A 14 5.85 6.14 -7.03
CA LYS A 14 7.18 6.16 -6.41
C LYS A 14 7.18 7.17 -5.28
N PHE A 15 7.83 6.80 -4.18
CA PHE A 15 7.95 7.70 -3.05
C PHE A 15 9.25 7.38 -2.31
N LYS A 16 9.67 8.33 -1.47
CA LYS A 16 10.87 8.13 -0.65
C LYS A 16 10.48 8.10 0.82
N THR A 17 11.14 7.22 1.56
CA THR A 17 10.95 7.14 3.00
C THR A 17 11.74 8.26 3.69
N ALA A 18 11.57 8.36 5.02
CA ALA A 18 12.29 9.37 5.79
C ALA A 18 13.81 9.19 5.69
N SER A 19 14.28 7.96 5.46
CA SER A 19 15.71 7.69 5.26
C SER A 19 16.14 7.87 3.82
N ASN A 20 15.27 8.45 2.99
CA ASN A 20 15.55 8.75 1.59
C ASN A 20 15.65 7.51 0.70
N LYS A 21 15.06 6.40 1.12
CA LYS A 21 15.02 5.19 0.31
C LYS A 21 13.82 5.23 -0.63
N GLU A 22 14.05 5.06 -1.93
CA GLU A 22 12.98 5.09 -2.90
C GLU A 22 12.31 3.73 -3.02
N TYR A 23 10.98 3.73 -2.93
CA TYR A 23 10.13 2.55 -3.13
C TYR A 23 9.24 2.76 -4.34
N THR A 24 8.88 1.67 -4.98
CA THR A 24 7.85 1.66 -6.01
C THR A 24 6.66 0.87 -5.50
N LEU A 25 5.49 1.50 -5.45
CA LEU A 25 4.24 0.86 -5.06
C LEU A 25 3.46 0.54 -6.31
N LEU A 26 3.01 -0.71 -6.44
CA LEU A 26 2.27 -1.13 -7.62
C LEU A 26 1.20 -2.13 -7.23
N TRP A 27 0.16 -2.20 -8.07
CA TRP A 27 -0.94 -3.12 -7.87
C TRP A 27 -0.62 -4.41 -8.64
N GLU A 28 -0.08 -5.36 -7.90
CA GLU A 28 0.39 -6.63 -8.43
C GLU A 28 0.20 -7.67 -7.35
N ASN A 29 -0.15 -8.90 -7.73
CA ASN A 29 -0.35 -9.96 -6.76
C ASN A 29 0.96 -10.29 -6.06
N PRO A 30 0.99 -10.26 -4.72
CA PRO A 30 2.15 -10.79 -4.00
C PRO A 30 2.34 -12.28 -4.33
N PRO A 31 3.55 -12.80 -4.15
CA PRO A 31 3.82 -14.20 -4.47
C PRO A 31 3.22 -15.20 -3.48
N TYR A 32 2.55 -14.72 -2.45
CA TYR A 32 1.91 -15.56 -1.43
C TYR A 32 0.40 -15.47 -1.55
N ASP A 33 -0.27 -16.63 -1.60
CA ASP A 33 -1.71 -16.67 -1.84
C ASP A 33 -2.52 -15.96 -0.75
N ASP A 34 -2.03 -15.99 0.48
CA ASP A 34 -2.76 -15.41 1.61
C ASP A 34 -2.34 -13.99 1.94
N ALA A 35 -1.47 -13.39 1.14
CA ALA A 35 -1.00 -12.03 1.39
C ALA A 35 -1.77 -11.03 0.54
N ASP A 36 -2.36 -10.03 1.19
CA ASP A 36 -3.03 -8.94 0.48
C ASP A 36 -2.04 -7.85 0.06
N GLY A 37 -0.91 -7.77 0.72
CA GLY A 37 0.15 -6.84 0.38
C GLY A 37 1.49 -7.37 0.81
N LEU A 38 2.55 -6.77 0.28
CA LEU A 38 3.92 -7.17 0.60
C LEU A 38 4.83 -5.97 0.45
N CYS A 39 5.65 -5.72 1.46
CA CYS A 39 6.66 -4.67 1.42
C CYS A 39 8.04 -5.31 1.46
N TRP A 40 8.84 -5.05 0.45
CA TRP A 40 10.22 -5.54 0.41
C TRP A 40 11.06 -4.80 1.44
N SER A 41 12.07 -5.50 1.96
CA SER A 41 13.03 -4.89 2.88
C SER A 41 13.73 -3.70 2.22
N PRO A 42 13.98 -2.62 2.98
CA PRO A 42 14.73 -1.48 2.42
C PRO A 42 16.17 -1.81 2.07
N GLU A 43 16.66 -2.99 2.44
CA GLU A 43 17.99 -3.41 2.07
C GLU A 43 18.11 -3.76 0.59
N TYR A 44 16.99 -4.05 -0.07
CA TYR A 44 17.02 -4.28 -1.50
C TYR A 44 17.35 -3.00 -2.24
N LYS A 45 18.01 -3.15 -3.37
CA LYS A 45 18.45 -1.99 -4.14
C LYS A 45 17.27 -1.20 -4.68
N LYS A 46 16.25 -1.90 -5.18
CA LYS A 46 15.04 -1.27 -5.71
C LYS A 46 13.82 -1.92 -5.07
N PRO A 47 13.57 -1.61 -3.80
CA PRO A 47 12.46 -2.27 -3.11
C PRO A 47 11.11 -1.81 -3.64
N LYS A 48 10.13 -2.71 -3.54
CA LYS A 48 8.79 -2.39 -4.00
C LYS A 48 7.75 -2.83 -2.99
N ILE A 49 6.58 -2.24 -3.12
CA ILE A 49 5.39 -2.62 -2.39
C ILE A 49 4.40 -3.18 -3.41
N MET A 50 3.84 -4.35 -3.11
CA MET A 50 2.85 -4.99 -3.96
C MET A 50 1.52 -5.01 -3.22
N ILE A 51 0.48 -4.49 -3.85
CA ILE A 51 -0.87 -4.49 -3.29
C ILE A 51 -1.75 -5.32 -4.20
N ARG A 52 -2.44 -6.32 -3.64
CA ARG A 52 -3.31 -7.19 -4.43
C ARG A 52 -4.41 -6.36 -5.11
N PRO A 53 -4.57 -6.46 -6.43
CA PRO A 53 -5.47 -5.55 -7.16
C PRO A 53 -6.95 -5.76 -6.88
N ASN A 54 -7.37 -6.97 -6.53
CA ASN A 54 -8.79 -7.31 -6.45
C ASN A 54 -9.42 -7.11 -5.07
N LEU A 55 -8.72 -6.39 -4.18
CA LEU A 55 -9.26 -6.11 -2.86
C LEU A 55 -10.42 -5.12 -2.94
N LEU A 56 -11.38 -5.23 -2.01
CA LEU A 56 -12.41 -4.23 -1.88
C LEU A 56 -11.78 -2.89 -1.53
N PRO A 57 -12.42 -1.77 -1.93
CA PRO A 57 -11.79 -0.45 -1.77
C PRO A 57 -11.32 -0.13 -0.36
N ARG A 58 -12.12 -0.45 0.65
CA ARG A 58 -11.72 -0.15 2.02
C ARG A 58 -10.52 -1.01 2.45
N ARG A 59 -10.54 -2.29 2.07
CA ARG A 59 -9.42 -3.18 2.39
C ARG A 59 -8.17 -2.74 1.64
N LYS A 60 -8.33 -2.32 0.40
CA LYS A 60 -7.20 -1.83 -0.39
C LYS A 60 -6.55 -0.62 0.26
N LEU A 61 -7.37 0.30 0.77
CA LEU A 61 -6.84 1.46 1.48
C LEU A 61 -6.05 1.03 2.72
N SER A 62 -6.61 0.14 3.52
CA SER A 62 -5.96 -0.34 4.74
C SER A 62 -4.63 -1.03 4.45
N VAL A 63 -4.61 -1.89 3.43
CA VAL A 63 -3.41 -2.61 3.06
C VAL A 63 -2.36 -1.66 2.51
N THR A 64 -2.77 -0.67 1.72
CA THR A 64 -1.84 0.33 1.20
C THR A 64 -1.16 1.07 2.34
N ILE A 65 -1.93 1.51 3.34
CA ILE A 65 -1.37 2.20 4.49
C ILE A 65 -0.40 1.28 5.23
N GLU A 66 -0.82 0.03 5.46
CA GLU A 66 -0.02 -0.95 6.18
C GLU A 66 1.36 -1.12 5.54
N GLU A 67 1.39 -1.30 4.22
CA GLU A 67 2.65 -1.54 3.53
C GLU A 67 3.53 -0.30 3.46
N VAL A 68 2.92 0.89 3.35
CA VAL A 68 3.70 2.13 3.38
C VAL A 68 4.32 2.33 4.75
N VAL A 69 3.58 2.01 5.82
CA VAL A 69 4.12 2.08 7.18
C VAL A 69 5.31 1.13 7.32
N HIS A 70 5.20 -0.08 6.74
CA HIS A 70 6.33 -1.02 6.76
C HIS A 70 7.55 -0.47 6.01
N ALA A 71 7.32 0.27 4.94
CA ALA A 71 8.45 0.87 4.20
C ALA A 71 9.17 1.92 5.04
N PHE A 72 8.42 2.71 5.82
CA PHE A 72 8.99 3.74 6.68
C PHE A 72 9.63 3.18 7.94
N TRP A 73 9.00 2.18 8.55
CA TRP A 73 9.44 1.59 9.81
C TRP A 73 9.40 0.08 9.70
N PHE A 74 10.34 -0.46 8.93
CA PHE A 74 10.32 -1.88 8.58
C PHE A 74 10.36 -2.81 9.78
N ASP A 75 10.99 -2.36 10.87
CA ASP A 75 11.14 -3.17 12.08
C ASP A 75 9.99 -3.04 13.08
N LYS A 76 8.99 -2.23 12.75
CA LYS A 76 7.88 -2.03 13.68
C LYS A 76 7.02 -3.29 13.75
N ALA A 77 6.49 -3.58 14.94
CA ALA A 77 5.72 -4.78 15.19
C ALA A 77 4.46 -4.81 14.30
N GLU A 78 4.19 -5.98 13.76
CA GLU A 78 3.06 -6.18 12.84
C GLU A 78 1.73 -5.79 13.48
N THR A 79 1.54 -6.10 14.78
CA THR A 79 0.29 -5.78 15.45
C THR A 79 0.06 -4.27 15.55
N GLU A 80 1.13 -3.50 15.79
CA GLU A 80 1.01 -2.03 15.84
C GLU A 80 0.71 -1.46 14.48
N VAL A 81 1.37 -1.98 13.45
CA VAL A 81 1.15 -1.52 12.07
C VAL A 81 -0.31 -1.77 11.67
N ARG A 82 -0.85 -2.95 12.00
CA ARG A 82 -2.22 -3.27 11.66
C ARG A 82 -3.23 -2.39 12.38
N LYS A 83 -2.99 -2.12 13.66
CA LYS A 83 -3.89 -1.25 14.42
C LYS A 83 -3.88 0.17 13.87
N PHE A 84 -2.70 0.69 13.59
CA PHE A 84 -2.58 2.02 13.03
C PHE A 84 -3.27 2.10 11.67
N SER A 85 -3.02 1.13 10.82
CA SER A 85 -3.56 1.12 9.46
C SER A 85 -5.08 0.99 9.47
N ALA A 86 -5.61 0.12 10.34
CA ALA A 86 -7.06 -0.04 10.47
C ALA A 86 -7.70 1.25 10.97
N THR A 87 -7.10 1.89 11.95
CA THR A 87 -7.64 3.13 12.49
C THR A 87 -7.61 4.25 11.48
N LEU A 88 -6.46 4.44 10.82
CA LEU A 88 -6.32 5.52 9.85
C LEU A 88 -7.24 5.31 8.65
N SER A 89 -7.32 4.07 8.14
CA SER A 89 -8.18 3.81 7.00
C SER A 89 -9.66 4.04 7.36
N LYS A 90 -10.04 3.71 8.59
CA LYS A 90 -11.41 3.96 9.06
C LYS A 90 -11.70 5.46 9.08
N ILE A 91 -10.78 6.25 9.62
CA ILE A 91 -10.95 7.70 9.69
C ILE A 91 -11.07 8.28 8.28
N LEU A 92 -10.16 7.91 7.39
CA LEU A 92 -10.18 8.43 6.03
C LEU A 92 -11.46 8.03 5.31
N TYR A 93 -11.88 6.79 5.49
CA TYR A 93 -13.10 6.31 4.83
C TYR A 93 -14.33 7.07 5.34
N GLN A 94 -14.39 7.35 6.64
CA GLN A 94 -15.49 8.10 7.21
C GLN A 94 -15.51 9.55 6.73
N TYR A 95 -14.36 10.12 6.44
CA TYR A 95 -14.27 11.46 5.87
C TYR A 95 -14.64 11.50 4.39
N GLY A 96 -14.82 10.35 3.77
CA GLY A 96 -15.24 10.31 2.38
C GLY A 96 -14.13 10.01 1.38
N TRP A 97 -12.93 9.73 1.85
CA TRP A 97 -11.85 9.36 0.95
C TRP A 97 -12.16 8.02 0.30
N ARG A 98 -12.10 7.96 -1.01
CA ARG A 98 -12.42 6.77 -1.79
C ARG A 98 -11.39 6.58 -2.88
N LEU A 99 -11.21 5.32 -3.27
CA LEU A 99 -10.40 5.02 -4.44
C LEU A 99 -11.10 5.57 -5.66
N ASN A 100 -10.40 6.41 -6.38
CA ASN A 100 -10.94 7.00 -7.59
C ASN A 100 -10.74 6.04 -8.76
N LYS A 101 -11.85 5.64 -9.34
CA LYS A 101 -11.81 4.71 -10.45
C LYS A 101 -12.20 5.37 -11.75
#